data_afd434da4740c523583b8fd6f5187795
#
_entry.id   afd434da4740c523583b8fd6f5187795
#
_cell.length_a   1.000
_cell.length_b   1.000
_cell.length_c   1.000
_cell.angle_alpha   90.00
_cell.angle_beta   90.00
_cell.angle_gamma   90.00
#
_symmetry.space_group_name_H-M   'P 1'
#
loop_
_entity.id
_entity.type
_entity.pdbx_description
1 polymer ?
#
loop_
_entity_poly.entity_id
_entity_poly.type
_entity_poly.pdbx_seq_one_letter_code
_entity_poly.pdbx_strand_id
1 'polypeptide(L)'
;MITYKDAGVDVERGYEAVRRMKQHVAATFDENVLGGLGSFGGFYSIENENVEKPVLVAGTDAVGTKLKLAFLMDKHDTVGIDCVAMCVNDVVCQGAKPLIFLDYIATGYLDPVKVEQIVAGVADGCRQAGCALIGGETAEMPDFYPEGEYDLAGFTVGLVGREKSISGERVAEGDVLVGMASSGVHSNGYSLVRKLVLTADRDLNAPVEAFGGKSWGETLLTPTKIYVKPALAACKACDVHGIAHITGGGFIENIPRILPDGLSAQIERGTWPVLPVFTELVKLGGLGDRQAYNTFNMGVGMVFAVKAEEADKLIATLEAQGEKAYRIGRVAKTGEDGERLVLL
;
A
#
# COMPACT_ATOMS: atom_id res chain seq x y z
N MET A 1 -35.20 30.58 9.09
CA MET A 1 -34.17 30.70 8.01
C MET A 1 -33.45 29.38 8.00
N ILE A 2 -33.38 28.69 6.88
CA ILE A 2 -32.66 27.41 6.76
C ILE A 2 -31.19 27.75 6.68
N THR A 3 -30.37 27.10 7.49
CA THR A 3 -28.89 27.27 7.54
C THR A 3 -28.17 26.08 6.87
N TYR A 4 -26.88 26.22 6.61
CA TYR A 4 -26.07 25.14 6.07
C TYR A 4 -25.97 23.93 7.03
N LYS A 5 -26.04 24.21 8.35
CA LYS A 5 -26.13 23.19 9.40
C LYS A 5 -27.44 22.41 9.35
N ASP A 6 -28.55 23.05 9.02
CA ASP A 6 -29.85 22.37 8.82
C ASP A 6 -29.82 21.45 7.59
N ALA A 7 -28.93 21.68 6.65
CA ALA A 7 -28.68 20.82 5.49
C ALA A 7 -27.66 19.70 5.78
N GLY A 8 -27.24 19.52 7.03
CA GLY A 8 -26.36 18.44 7.47
C GLY A 8 -24.86 18.76 7.47
N VAL A 9 -24.43 19.96 7.03
CA VAL A 9 -23.02 20.36 6.99
C VAL A 9 -22.70 21.35 8.11
N ASP A 10 -21.77 20.98 9.00
CA ASP A 10 -21.33 21.83 10.11
C ASP A 10 -19.89 22.32 9.90
N VAL A 11 -19.75 23.56 9.45
CA VAL A 11 -18.45 24.22 9.14
C VAL A 11 -17.52 24.27 10.35
N GLU A 12 -18.07 24.41 11.58
CA GLU A 12 -17.26 24.47 12.80
C GLU A 12 -16.57 23.13 13.09
N ARG A 13 -17.21 22.01 12.77
CA ARG A 13 -16.57 20.68 12.85
C ARG A 13 -15.40 20.56 11.88
N GLY A 14 -15.56 21.13 10.68
CA GLY A 14 -14.46 21.18 9.69
C GLY A 14 -13.27 21.98 10.22
N TYR A 15 -13.50 23.15 10.79
CA TYR A 15 -12.41 23.94 11.40
C TYR A 15 -11.74 23.23 12.58
N GLU A 16 -12.50 22.54 13.40
CA GLU A 16 -11.96 21.76 14.51
C GLU A 16 -11.11 20.59 14.00
N ALA A 17 -11.55 19.85 12.98
CA ALA A 17 -10.79 18.78 12.36
C ALA A 17 -9.43 19.31 11.82
N VAL A 18 -9.45 20.41 11.06
CA VAL A 18 -8.22 21.05 10.56
C VAL A 18 -7.28 21.46 11.70
N ARG A 19 -7.82 22.01 12.79
CA ARG A 19 -7.01 22.39 13.95
C ARG A 19 -6.32 21.18 14.58
N ARG A 20 -7.04 20.05 14.74
CA ARG A 20 -6.53 18.81 15.33
C ARG A 20 -5.46 18.15 14.47
N MET A 21 -5.67 18.04 13.16
CA MET A 21 -4.73 17.35 12.29
C MET A 21 -3.45 18.16 11.98
N LYS A 22 -3.43 19.47 12.21
CA LYS A 22 -2.33 20.37 11.82
C LYS A 22 -0.97 19.93 12.32
N GLN A 23 -0.87 19.44 13.56
CA GLN A 23 0.39 18.96 14.13
C GLN A 23 0.88 17.67 13.46
N HIS A 24 -0.02 16.76 13.09
CA HIS A 24 0.32 15.51 12.41
C HIS A 24 0.87 15.79 11.02
N VAL A 25 0.21 16.68 10.28
CA VAL A 25 0.65 17.09 8.94
C VAL A 25 2.00 17.79 8.99
N ALA A 26 2.19 18.75 9.89
CA ALA A 26 3.45 19.47 10.05
C ALA A 26 4.64 18.54 10.38
N ALA A 27 4.39 17.43 11.07
CA ALA A 27 5.42 16.43 11.38
C ALA A 27 5.93 15.64 10.16
N THR A 28 5.30 15.79 8.99
CA THR A 28 5.74 15.18 7.73
C THR A 28 6.60 16.12 6.89
N PHE A 29 6.68 17.41 7.26
CA PHE A 29 7.37 18.43 6.47
C PHE A 29 8.89 18.31 6.58
N ASP A 30 9.52 18.45 5.44
CA ASP A 30 10.97 18.61 5.30
C ASP A 30 11.31 20.03 4.82
N GLU A 31 12.58 20.29 4.55
CA GLU A 31 13.09 21.59 4.07
C GLU A 31 12.58 22.00 2.68
N ASN A 32 12.02 21.07 1.93
CA ASN A 32 11.49 21.30 0.59
C ASN A 32 10.04 21.79 0.60
N VAL A 33 9.33 21.64 1.73
CA VAL A 33 7.96 22.17 1.86
C VAL A 33 8.00 23.67 2.06
N LEU A 34 7.43 24.41 1.11
CA LEU A 34 7.40 25.89 1.14
C LEU A 34 6.03 26.37 1.62
N GLY A 35 5.93 26.76 2.88
CA GLY A 35 4.70 27.25 3.49
C GLY A 35 4.06 26.27 4.47
N GLY A 36 2.75 26.36 4.65
CA GLY A 36 1.98 25.54 5.60
C GLY A 36 0.58 25.23 5.10
N LEU A 37 -0.18 24.49 5.89
CA LEU A 37 -1.60 24.22 5.61
C LEU A 37 -2.42 25.51 5.59
N GLY A 38 -3.40 25.60 4.67
CA GLY A 38 -4.36 26.69 4.58
C GLY A 38 -4.27 27.53 3.32
N SER A 39 -3.30 27.26 2.44
CA SER A 39 -3.26 27.81 1.07
C SER A 39 -4.16 26.98 0.13
N PHE A 40 -4.46 27.52 -1.06
CA PHE A 40 -5.21 26.79 -2.10
C PHE A 40 -4.45 25.58 -2.64
N GLY A 41 -3.14 25.50 -2.43
CA GLY A 41 -2.29 24.37 -2.82
C GLY A 41 -1.01 24.33 -2.00
N GLY A 42 -0.44 23.14 -1.84
CA GLY A 42 0.85 22.95 -1.21
C GLY A 42 2.00 23.23 -2.18
N PHE A 43 3.08 23.83 -1.69
CA PHE A 43 4.30 24.08 -2.45
C PHE A 43 5.40 23.14 -1.96
N TYR A 44 6.10 22.52 -2.92
CA TYR A 44 7.26 21.65 -2.67
C TYR A 44 8.39 21.99 -3.64
N SER A 45 9.58 22.33 -3.11
CA SER A 45 10.76 22.59 -3.93
C SER A 45 11.44 21.28 -4.33
N ILE A 46 11.87 21.20 -5.57
CA ILE A 46 12.67 20.07 -6.08
C ILE A 46 14.16 20.45 -6.28
N GLU A 47 14.58 21.63 -5.83
CA GLU A 47 15.95 22.12 -6.04
C GLU A 47 17.01 21.22 -5.40
N ASN A 48 16.69 20.58 -4.26
CA ASN A 48 17.62 19.76 -3.51
C ASN A 48 17.63 18.27 -3.95
N GLU A 49 16.75 17.87 -4.88
CA GLU A 49 16.62 16.46 -5.26
C GLU A 49 17.77 15.93 -6.13
N ASN A 50 18.57 16.81 -6.74
CA ASN A 50 19.78 16.47 -7.52
C ASN A 50 19.57 15.34 -8.53
N VAL A 51 18.43 15.36 -9.24
CA VAL A 51 18.04 14.34 -10.21
C VAL A 51 18.31 14.82 -11.64
N GLU A 52 19.15 14.09 -12.36
CA GLU A 52 19.39 14.35 -13.79
C GLU A 52 18.20 13.91 -14.64
N LYS A 53 17.80 14.72 -15.62
CA LYS A 53 16.66 14.45 -16.51
C LYS A 53 15.41 14.01 -15.72
N PRO A 54 14.88 14.85 -14.83
CA PRO A 54 13.84 14.48 -13.89
C PRO A 54 12.55 14.03 -14.59
N VAL A 55 11.95 12.96 -14.09
CA VAL A 55 10.65 12.41 -14.52
C VAL A 55 9.76 12.33 -13.28
N LEU A 56 8.55 12.87 -13.37
CA LEU A 56 7.53 12.73 -12.35
C LEU A 56 6.78 11.40 -12.54
N VAL A 57 6.57 10.70 -11.44
CA VAL A 57 5.75 9.49 -11.37
C VAL A 57 4.61 9.78 -10.39
N ALA A 58 3.37 9.61 -10.82
CA ALA A 58 2.20 9.87 -10.00
C ALA A 58 1.37 8.60 -9.82
N GLY A 59 0.80 8.41 -8.63
CA GLY A 59 -0.10 7.32 -8.31
C GLY A 59 -1.25 7.79 -7.44
N THR A 60 -2.40 7.18 -7.61
CA THR A 60 -3.58 7.37 -6.77
C THR A 60 -4.20 6.01 -6.47
N ASP A 61 -4.62 5.83 -5.23
CA ASP A 61 -5.32 4.62 -4.79
C ASP A 61 -6.16 4.93 -3.54
N ALA A 62 -6.98 3.99 -3.11
CA ALA A 62 -7.84 4.08 -1.95
C ALA A 62 -7.62 2.89 -1.00
N VAL A 63 -8.10 3.02 0.24
CA VAL A 63 -8.09 1.89 1.20
C VAL A 63 -9.05 0.78 0.76
N GLY A 64 -10.16 1.15 0.16
CA GLY A 64 -11.16 0.22 -0.32
C GLY A 64 -11.95 -0.44 0.82
N THR A 65 -12.44 -1.67 0.57
CA THR A 65 -13.43 -2.31 1.44
C THR A 65 -12.90 -2.79 2.79
N LYS A 66 -11.60 -2.66 3.07
CA LYS A 66 -11.00 -2.80 4.41
C LYS A 66 -11.61 -1.81 5.41
N LEU A 67 -12.04 -0.63 4.94
CA LEU A 67 -12.68 0.39 5.77
C LEU A 67 -13.89 -0.15 6.57
N LYS A 68 -14.65 -1.11 6.01
CA LYS A 68 -15.75 -1.73 6.75
C LYS A 68 -15.33 -2.44 8.04
N LEU A 69 -14.10 -2.96 8.10
CA LEU A 69 -13.54 -3.52 9.35
C LEU A 69 -13.15 -2.40 10.32
N ALA A 70 -12.59 -1.31 9.82
CA ALA A 70 -12.27 -0.15 10.64
C ALA A 70 -13.54 0.42 11.32
N PHE A 71 -14.66 0.47 10.59
CA PHE A 71 -15.96 0.90 11.14
C PHE A 71 -16.45 -0.07 12.20
N LEU A 72 -16.42 -1.38 11.96
CA LEU A 72 -16.88 -2.40 12.90
C LEU A 72 -16.03 -2.49 14.17
N MET A 73 -14.73 -2.19 14.07
CA MET A 73 -13.77 -2.23 15.17
C MET A 73 -13.61 -0.87 15.85
N ASP A 74 -14.26 0.18 15.34
CA ASP A 74 -14.07 1.59 15.74
C ASP A 74 -12.58 1.98 15.84
N LYS A 75 -11.80 1.55 14.83
CA LYS A 75 -10.35 1.77 14.78
C LYS A 75 -9.96 2.44 13.46
N HIS A 76 -9.55 3.71 13.53
CA HIS A 76 -9.39 4.58 12.37
C HIS A 76 -7.95 5.06 12.13
N ASP A 77 -7.05 4.84 13.08
CA ASP A 77 -5.66 5.31 13.07
C ASP A 77 -4.72 4.49 12.18
N THR A 78 -5.15 3.31 11.70
CA THR A 78 -4.33 2.41 10.87
C THR A 78 -4.59 2.56 9.38
N VAL A 79 -5.83 2.88 8.99
CA VAL A 79 -6.25 2.91 7.57
C VAL A 79 -5.60 4.05 6.78
N GLY A 80 -5.16 5.12 7.46
CA GLY A 80 -4.37 6.18 6.85
C GLY A 80 -3.02 5.66 6.33
N ILE A 81 -2.37 4.75 7.07
CA ILE A 81 -1.14 4.09 6.63
C ILE A 81 -1.41 3.23 5.40
N ASP A 82 -2.54 2.51 5.36
CA ASP A 82 -2.95 1.73 4.19
C ASP A 82 -3.09 2.62 2.95
N CYS A 83 -3.77 3.75 3.08
CA CYS A 83 -3.97 4.70 1.99
C CYS A 83 -2.64 5.17 1.40
N VAL A 84 -1.70 5.59 2.26
CA VAL A 84 -0.36 6.02 1.82
C VAL A 84 0.39 4.87 1.17
N ALA A 85 0.41 3.70 1.81
CA ALA A 85 1.15 2.54 1.32
C ALA A 85 0.71 2.13 -0.09
N MET A 86 -0.59 2.11 -0.37
CA MET A 86 -1.12 1.74 -1.69
C MET A 86 -0.59 2.67 -2.79
N CYS A 87 -0.54 3.98 -2.51
CA CYS A 87 -0.06 4.97 -3.48
C CYS A 87 1.48 4.96 -3.63
N VAL A 88 2.22 5.04 -2.51
CA VAL A 88 3.68 5.23 -2.56
C VAL A 88 4.43 3.97 -3.00
N ASN A 89 3.88 2.77 -2.69
CA ASN A 89 4.46 1.52 -3.14
C ASN A 89 4.38 1.36 -4.66
N ASP A 90 3.31 1.83 -5.29
CA ASP A 90 3.20 1.82 -6.75
C ASP A 90 4.21 2.79 -7.40
N VAL A 91 4.37 3.97 -6.82
CA VAL A 91 5.34 4.96 -7.30
C VAL A 91 6.77 4.44 -7.19
N VAL A 92 7.13 3.80 -6.08
CA VAL A 92 8.49 3.27 -5.91
C VAL A 92 8.77 2.07 -6.82
N CYS A 93 7.76 1.34 -7.29
CA CYS A 93 7.94 0.29 -8.30
C CYS A 93 8.54 0.81 -9.61
N GLN A 94 8.37 2.10 -9.91
CA GLN A 94 9.00 2.76 -11.06
C GLN A 94 10.40 3.33 -10.73
N GLY A 95 10.97 3.02 -9.55
CA GLY A 95 12.24 3.57 -9.07
C GLY A 95 12.14 5.01 -8.56
N ALA A 96 10.94 5.57 -8.46
CA ALA A 96 10.72 6.95 -8.07
C ALA A 96 10.65 7.11 -6.53
N LYS A 97 11.31 8.17 -6.01
CA LYS A 97 11.18 8.60 -4.62
C LYS A 97 9.88 9.40 -4.48
N PRO A 98 8.89 8.96 -3.68
CA PRO A 98 7.74 9.79 -3.35
C PRO A 98 8.17 11.09 -2.67
N LEU A 99 7.63 12.24 -3.12
CA LEU A 99 7.95 13.56 -2.60
C LEU A 99 6.80 14.13 -1.79
N ILE A 100 5.60 14.06 -2.35
CA ILE A 100 4.40 14.67 -1.79
C ILE A 100 3.24 13.67 -1.76
N PHE A 101 2.35 13.90 -0.81
CA PHE A 101 1.10 13.17 -0.66
C PHE A 101 -0.07 14.14 -0.46
N LEU A 102 -1.22 13.80 -1.01
CA LEU A 102 -2.51 14.46 -0.79
C LEU A 102 -3.53 13.39 -0.45
N ASP A 103 -4.41 13.65 0.52
CA ASP A 103 -5.51 12.75 0.88
C ASP A 103 -6.87 13.33 0.50
N TYR A 104 -7.85 12.45 0.32
CA TYR A 104 -9.24 12.80 0.17
C TYR A 104 -10.08 11.96 1.13
N ILE A 105 -10.75 12.63 2.06
CA ILE A 105 -11.68 12.02 3.02
C ILE A 105 -13.08 12.48 2.68
N ALA A 106 -13.99 11.55 2.33
CA ALA A 106 -15.40 11.82 2.13
C ALA A 106 -16.21 11.08 3.19
N THR A 107 -17.05 11.80 3.96
CA THR A 107 -17.80 11.22 5.08
C THR A 107 -19.25 11.70 5.10
N GLY A 108 -20.16 10.86 5.58
CA GLY A 108 -21.56 11.26 5.76
C GLY A 108 -21.76 12.25 6.92
N TYR A 109 -20.93 12.12 7.95
CA TYR A 109 -20.92 12.99 9.12
C TYR A 109 -19.47 13.24 9.53
N LEU A 110 -19.09 14.51 9.62
CA LEU A 110 -17.72 14.88 9.99
C LEU A 110 -17.55 14.87 11.51
N ASP A 111 -16.91 13.79 12.01
CA ASP A 111 -16.42 13.69 13.38
C ASP A 111 -14.97 14.16 13.44
N PRO A 112 -14.66 15.30 14.10
CA PRO A 112 -13.30 15.83 14.15
C PRO A 112 -12.28 14.88 14.79
N VAL A 113 -12.68 14.05 15.76
CA VAL A 113 -11.80 13.08 16.42
C VAL A 113 -11.46 11.93 15.48
N LYS A 114 -12.45 11.43 14.75
CA LYS A 114 -12.25 10.36 13.77
C LYS A 114 -11.39 10.83 12.60
N VAL A 115 -11.62 12.03 12.08
CA VAL A 115 -10.78 12.63 11.03
C VAL A 115 -9.35 12.83 11.52
N GLU A 116 -9.14 13.29 12.76
CA GLU A 116 -7.80 13.39 13.36
C GLU A 116 -7.08 12.04 13.37
N GLN A 117 -7.75 10.95 13.77
CA GLN A 117 -7.16 9.60 13.77
C GLN A 117 -6.77 9.13 12.36
N ILE A 118 -7.65 9.35 11.37
CA ILE A 118 -7.38 9.00 9.97
C ILE A 118 -6.13 9.75 9.48
N VAL A 119 -6.11 11.08 9.65
CA VAL A 119 -4.98 11.92 9.19
C VAL A 119 -3.70 11.64 9.97
N ALA A 120 -3.78 11.28 11.25
CA ALA A 120 -2.62 10.81 12.01
C ALA A 120 -2.01 9.54 11.38
N GLY A 121 -2.85 8.61 10.94
CA GLY A 121 -2.42 7.43 10.18
C GLY A 121 -1.80 7.78 8.82
N VAL A 122 -2.41 8.73 8.07
CA VAL A 122 -1.84 9.24 6.80
C VAL A 122 -0.47 9.87 7.05
N ALA A 123 -0.35 10.74 8.04
CA ALA A 123 0.91 11.39 8.39
C ALA A 123 1.98 10.37 8.83
N ASP A 124 1.60 9.33 9.57
CA ASP A 124 2.52 8.25 9.92
C ASP A 124 3.01 7.49 8.69
N GLY A 125 2.11 7.14 7.77
CA GLY A 125 2.46 6.54 6.49
C GLY A 125 3.41 7.42 5.68
N CYS A 126 3.16 8.73 5.59
CA CYS A 126 4.03 9.68 4.91
C CYS A 126 5.44 9.74 5.52
N ARG A 127 5.56 9.75 6.85
CA ARG A 127 6.87 9.68 7.54
C ARG A 127 7.61 8.38 7.25
N GLN A 128 6.90 7.24 7.24
CA GLN A 128 7.50 5.95 6.87
C GLN A 128 8.01 5.97 5.43
N ALA A 129 7.24 6.52 4.49
CA ALA A 129 7.61 6.66 3.09
C ALA A 129 8.71 7.71 2.87
N GLY A 130 8.81 8.73 3.73
CA GLY A 130 9.71 9.86 3.57
C GLY A 130 9.19 10.87 2.54
N CYS A 131 7.87 11.10 2.52
CA CYS A 131 7.20 12.12 1.72
C CYS A 131 6.40 13.08 2.61
N ALA A 132 6.09 14.27 2.10
CA ALA A 132 5.37 15.29 2.84
C ALA A 132 3.87 15.25 2.52
N LEU A 133 3.02 15.26 3.55
CA LEU A 133 1.58 15.49 3.41
C LEU A 133 1.35 17.01 3.29
N ILE A 134 1.24 17.51 2.06
CA ILE A 134 1.22 18.96 1.80
C ILE A 134 -0.19 19.54 1.65
N GLY A 135 -1.22 18.73 1.70
CA GLY A 135 -2.62 19.13 1.57
C GLY A 135 -3.53 17.93 1.46
N GLY A 136 -4.80 18.20 1.23
CA GLY A 136 -5.85 17.21 1.06
C GLY A 136 -7.21 17.87 1.05
N GLU A 137 -8.27 17.07 1.06
CA GLU A 137 -9.66 17.52 1.10
C GLU A 137 -10.45 16.65 2.09
N THR A 138 -11.28 17.29 2.91
CA THR A 138 -12.25 16.61 3.78
C THR A 138 -13.64 17.11 3.44
N ALA A 139 -14.46 16.25 2.82
CA ALA A 139 -15.79 16.57 2.37
C ALA A 139 -16.85 15.92 3.28
N GLU A 140 -17.71 16.74 3.90
CA GLU A 140 -18.91 16.25 4.55
C GLU A 140 -20.03 16.14 3.51
N MET A 141 -20.54 14.93 3.30
CA MET A 141 -21.47 14.57 2.24
C MET A 141 -22.70 13.84 2.85
N PRO A 142 -23.61 14.57 3.50
CA PRO A 142 -24.83 13.99 4.06
C PRO A 142 -25.62 13.26 2.99
N ASP A 143 -26.29 12.16 3.36
CA ASP A 143 -27.07 11.29 2.48
C ASP A 143 -26.29 10.56 1.37
N PHE A 144 -24.99 10.85 1.19
CA PHE A 144 -24.14 10.15 0.25
C PHE A 144 -23.42 8.96 0.92
N TYR A 145 -22.89 9.18 2.12
CA TYR A 145 -22.35 8.15 2.99
C TYR A 145 -23.22 7.98 4.22
N PRO A 146 -23.43 6.75 4.72
CA PRO A 146 -24.04 6.53 6.03
C PRO A 146 -23.29 7.26 7.15
N GLU A 147 -23.99 7.63 8.20
CA GLU A 147 -23.36 8.19 9.40
C GLU A 147 -22.33 7.21 9.97
N GLY A 148 -21.14 7.70 10.30
CA GLY A 148 -20.02 6.89 10.80
C GLY A 148 -19.17 6.20 9.73
N GLU A 149 -19.61 6.22 8.47
CA GLU A 149 -18.83 5.70 7.34
C GLU A 149 -18.14 6.82 6.56
N TYR A 150 -17.02 6.47 5.93
CA TYR A 150 -16.24 7.38 5.08
C TYR A 150 -15.52 6.60 3.98
N ASP A 151 -15.06 7.32 2.98
CA ASP A 151 -14.06 6.84 2.03
C ASP A 151 -12.74 7.58 2.22
N LEU A 152 -11.63 6.92 1.91
CA LEU A 152 -10.29 7.46 2.05
C LEU A 152 -9.46 7.05 0.84
N ALA A 153 -9.04 8.06 0.09
CA ALA A 153 -8.15 7.92 -1.05
C ALA A 153 -6.94 8.84 -0.93
N GLY A 154 -5.89 8.53 -1.66
CA GLY A 154 -4.65 9.29 -1.68
C GLY A 154 -4.12 9.51 -3.08
N PHE A 155 -3.26 10.49 -3.19
CA PHE A 155 -2.52 10.82 -4.39
C PHE A 155 -1.08 11.17 -4.01
N THR A 156 -0.12 10.60 -4.71
CA THR A 156 1.30 10.89 -4.49
C THR A 156 2.00 11.24 -5.80
N VAL A 157 3.02 12.08 -5.69
CA VAL A 157 3.94 12.36 -6.79
C VAL A 157 5.36 12.05 -6.32
N GLY A 158 6.05 11.26 -7.10
CA GLY A 158 7.46 10.94 -6.91
C GLY A 158 8.32 11.45 -8.06
N LEU A 159 9.63 11.37 -7.86
CA LEU A 159 10.64 11.83 -8.79
C LEU A 159 11.68 10.73 -9.03
N VAL A 160 12.07 10.57 -10.29
CA VAL A 160 13.16 9.67 -10.71
C VAL A 160 13.92 10.28 -11.88
N GLY A 161 15.20 9.97 -12.00
CA GLY A 161 15.96 10.26 -13.23
C GLY A 161 15.53 9.32 -14.35
N ARG A 162 15.40 9.85 -15.56
CA ARG A 162 14.96 9.06 -16.74
C ARG A 162 15.74 7.76 -16.89
N GLU A 163 17.06 7.80 -16.75
CA GLU A 163 17.94 6.65 -16.94
C GLU A 163 17.85 5.62 -15.77
N LYS A 164 17.21 6.01 -14.65
CA LYS A 164 17.02 5.19 -13.45
C LYS A 164 15.58 4.69 -13.29
N SER A 165 14.69 5.09 -14.22
CA SER A 165 13.30 4.62 -14.19
C SER A 165 13.23 3.12 -14.46
N ILE A 166 12.35 2.44 -13.74
CA ILE A 166 12.14 0.99 -13.83
C ILE A 166 10.80 0.75 -14.51
N SER A 167 10.82 0.16 -15.72
CA SER A 167 9.61 -0.15 -16.50
C SER A 167 9.36 -1.66 -16.65
N GLY A 168 10.32 -2.50 -16.22
CA GLY A 168 10.29 -3.94 -16.48
C GLY A 168 10.89 -4.37 -17.82
N GLU A 169 11.16 -3.44 -18.75
CA GLU A 169 11.70 -3.76 -20.09
C GLU A 169 13.03 -4.49 -20.05
N ARG A 170 13.81 -4.35 -18.95
CA ARG A 170 15.10 -5.01 -18.77
C ARG A 170 15.01 -6.40 -18.17
N VAL A 171 13.82 -6.84 -17.75
CA VAL A 171 13.61 -8.19 -17.20
C VAL A 171 13.87 -9.21 -18.31
N ALA A 172 14.66 -10.22 -17.99
CA ALA A 172 15.14 -11.21 -18.94
C ALA A 172 14.99 -12.65 -18.42
N GLU A 173 15.04 -13.63 -19.33
CA GLU A 173 15.11 -15.03 -18.96
C GLU A 173 16.33 -15.29 -18.07
N GLY A 174 16.13 -16.00 -16.96
CA GLY A 174 17.17 -16.29 -15.96
C GLY A 174 17.22 -15.30 -14.79
N ASP A 175 16.52 -14.16 -14.87
CA ASP A 175 16.38 -13.27 -13.73
C ASP A 175 15.74 -14.01 -12.54
N VAL A 176 16.25 -13.73 -11.34
CA VAL A 176 15.74 -14.25 -10.09
C VAL A 176 14.66 -13.29 -9.55
N LEU A 177 13.56 -13.87 -9.09
CA LEU A 177 12.50 -13.15 -8.41
C LEU A 177 12.74 -13.20 -6.89
N VAL A 178 12.93 -12.03 -6.29
CA VAL A 178 13.11 -11.86 -4.85
C VAL A 178 11.87 -11.20 -4.28
N GLY A 179 11.19 -11.89 -3.36
CA GLY A 179 9.99 -11.39 -2.68
C GLY A 179 10.32 -10.78 -1.33
N MET A 180 9.76 -9.61 -1.02
CA MET A 180 9.81 -8.96 0.29
C MET A 180 8.55 -9.28 1.09
N ALA A 181 8.72 -9.71 2.35
CA ALA A 181 7.61 -10.16 3.20
C ALA A 181 6.53 -9.07 3.39
N SER A 182 5.26 -9.48 3.35
CA SER A 182 4.13 -8.63 3.73
C SER A 182 3.93 -8.59 5.25
N SER A 183 3.17 -7.60 5.71
CA SER A 183 2.73 -7.47 7.10
C SER A 183 1.44 -8.25 7.41
N GLY A 184 0.75 -8.72 6.39
CA GLY A 184 -0.57 -9.35 6.44
C GLY A 184 -1.28 -9.26 5.11
N VAL A 185 -2.61 -9.17 5.16
CA VAL A 185 -3.47 -9.11 3.95
C VAL A 185 -3.29 -7.81 3.17
N HIS A 186 -2.73 -6.77 3.81
CA HIS A 186 -2.62 -5.41 3.28
C HIS A 186 -3.99 -4.75 3.10
N SER A 187 -4.30 -4.22 1.90
CA SER A 187 -5.59 -3.57 1.62
C SER A 187 -6.37 -4.25 0.49
N ASN A 188 -5.93 -5.42 0.02
CA ASN A 188 -6.53 -6.09 -1.13
C ASN A 188 -7.22 -7.40 -0.74
N GLY A 189 -8.21 -7.84 -1.53
CA GLY A 189 -8.96 -9.06 -1.28
C GLY A 189 -10.04 -8.93 -0.21
N TYR A 190 -10.27 -7.74 0.35
CA TYR A 190 -11.17 -7.53 1.50
C TYR A 190 -12.65 -7.79 1.20
N SER A 191 -13.10 -7.72 -0.03
CA SER A 191 -14.46 -8.15 -0.38
C SER A 191 -14.66 -9.65 -0.08
N LEU A 192 -13.68 -10.49 -0.39
CA LEU A 192 -13.71 -11.91 -0.04
C LEU A 192 -13.47 -12.11 1.45
N VAL A 193 -12.46 -11.48 2.04
CA VAL A 193 -12.18 -11.55 3.50
C VAL A 193 -13.43 -11.27 4.30
N ARG A 194 -14.14 -10.19 4.00
CA ARG A 194 -15.39 -9.82 4.67
C ARG A 194 -16.46 -10.90 4.54
N LYS A 195 -16.64 -11.47 3.36
CA LYS A 195 -17.60 -12.54 3.12
C LYS A 195 -17.27 -13.80 3.93
N LEU A 196 -15.98 -14.11 4.11
CA LEU A 196 -15.51 -15.28 4.84
C LEU A 196 -15.52 -15.09 6.36
N VAL A 197 -15.21 -13.86 6.81
CA VAL A 197 -14.94 -13.58 8.23
C VAL A 197 -16.13 -12.92 8.93
N LEU A 198 -16.91 -12.05 8.25
CA LEU A 198 -18.06 -11.38 8.84
C LEU A 198 -19.29 -12.27 8.80
N THR A 199 -19.31 -13.30 9.64
CA THR A 199 -20.46 -14.18 9.86
C THR A 199 -21.10 -13.87 11.20
N ALA A 200 -22.41 -14.15 11.35
CA ALA A 200 -23.15 -13.84 12.56
C ALA A 200 -22.56 -14.48 13.84
N ASP A 201 -21.87 -15.60 13.70
CA ASP A 201 -21.36 -16.39 14.83
C ASP A 201 -19.89 -16.06 15.16
N ARG A 202 -19.24 -15.13 14.41
CA ARG A 202 -17.83 -14.82 14.65
C ARG A 202 -17.66 -13.50 15.39
N ASP A 203 -17.07 -13.59 16.58
CA ASP A 203 -16.59 -12.41 17.31
C ASP A 203 -15.22 -11.99 16.75
N LEU A 204 -15.16 -10.78 16.20
CA LEU A 204 -13.92 -10.19 15.64
C LEU A 204 -12.90 -9.84 16.72
N ASN A 205 -13.30 -9.76 17.97
CA ASN A 205 -12.43 -9.43 19.12
C ASN A 205 -11.91 -10.68 19.84
N ALA A 206 -12.48 -11.86 19.57
CA ALA A 206 -12.05 -13.08 20.22
C ALA A 206 -10.63 -13.47 19.81
N PRO A 207 -9.75 -13.86 20.77
CA PRO A 207 -8.41 -14.33 20.49
C PRO A 207 -8.42 -15.58 19.59
N VAL A 208 -7.51 -15.61 18.61
CA VAL A 208 -7.33 -16.75 17.68
C VAL A 208 -5.94 -17.35 17.94
N GLU A 209 -5.89 -18.61 18.31
CA GLU A 209 -4.63 -19.32 18.63
C GLU A 209 -3.64 -19.28 17.45
N ALA A 210 -4.13 -19.51 16.22
CA ALA A 210 -3.33 -19.49 15.00
C ALA A 210 -2.64 -18.13 14.76
N PHE A 211 -3.17 -17.04 15.33
CA PHE A 211 -2.61 -15.68 15.19
C PHE A 211 -1.75 -15.27 16.42
N GLY A 212 -1.36 -16.25 17.24
CA GLY A 212 -0.60 -15.97 18.46
C GLY A 212 -1.41 -15.21 19.52
N GLY A 213 -2.72 -15.40 19.55
CA GLY A 213 -3.64 -14.76 20.49
C GLY A 213 -4.23 -13.43 20.00
N LYS A 214 -3.80 -12.90 18.86
CA LYS A 214 -4.48 -11.75 18.22
C LYS A 214 -5.86 -12.16 17.71
N SER A 215 -6.78 -11.22 17.68
CA SER A 215 -8.11 -11.42 17.11
C SER A 215 -8.11 -11.33 15.59
N TRP A 216 -9.23 -11.71 14.94
CA TRP A 216 -9.44 -11.45 13.52
C TRP A 216 -9.40 -9.94 13.21
N GLY A 217 -10.07 -9.11 14.02
CA GLY A 217 -10.09 -7.66 13.84
C GLY A 217 -8.70 -7.06 13.87
N GLU A 218 -7.89 -7.37 14.89
CA GLU A 218 -6.50 -6.89 15.02
C GLU A 218 -5.62 -7.37 13.87
N THR A 219 -5.74 -8.63 13.47
CA THR A 219 -4.93 -9.22 12.40
C THR A 219 -5.26 -8.61 11.04
N LEU A 220 -6.55 -8.43 10.75
CA LEU A 220 -7.00 -7.87 9.47
C LEU A 220 -6.82 -6.35 9.38
N LEU A 221 -6.79 -5.62 10.51
CA LEU A 221 -6.49 -4.19 10.52
C LEU A 221 -4.98 -3.89 10.57
N THR A 222 -4.11 -4.90 10.56
CA THR A 222 -2.67 -4.67 10.39
C THR A 222 -2.43 -3.83 9.13
N PRO A 223 -1.73 -2.68 9.24
CA PRO A 223 -1.51 -1.81 8.10
C PRO A 223 -0.72 -2.46 6.98
N THR A 224 -1.00 -2.04 5.76
CA THR A 224 -0.19 -2.32 4.58
C THR A 224 1.24 -1.83 4.81
N LYS A 225 2.21 -2.66 4.52
CA LYS A 225 3.62 -2.33 4.67
C LYS A 225 4.05 -1.31 3.62
N ILE A 226 4.81 -0.31 4.07
CA ILE A 226 5.42 0.70 3.19
C ILE A 226 6.83 0.23 2.82
N TYR A 227 7.06 0.02 1.53
CA TYR A 227 8.30 -0.55 0.99
C TYR A 227 9.26 0.50 0.42
N VAL A 228 8.94 1.78 0.51
CA VAL A 228 9.67 2.86 -0.17
C VAL A 228 11.17 2.87 0.16
N LYS A 229 11.51 2.96 1.45
CA LYS A 229 12.92 3.06 1.87
C LYS A 229 13.76 1.84 1.48
N PRO A 230 13.33 0.59 1.76
CA PRO A 230 14.07 -0.59 1.35
C PRO A 230 14.14 -0.75 -0.18
N ALA A 231 13.06 -0.41 -0.92
CA ALA A 231 13.09 -0.48 -2.38
C ALA A 231 14.07 0.53 -2.99
N LEU A 232 14.08 1.78 -2.51
CA LEU A 232 15.06 2.78 -2.96
C LEU A 232 16.50 2.39 -2.61
N ALA A 233 16.73 1.78 -1.45
CA ALA A 233 18.05 1.24 -1.08
C ALA A 233 18.46 0.11 -2.03
N ALA A 234 17.55 -0.78 -2.39
CA ALA A 234 17.77 -1.84 -3.38
C ALA A 234 18.11 -1.27 -4.75
N CYS A 235 17.35 -0.30 -5.25
CA CYS A 235 17.61 0.37 -6.54
C CYS A 235 18.95 1.10 -6.58
N LYS A 236 19.42 1.59 -5.42
CA LYS A 236 20.75 2.24 -5.32
C LYS A 236 21.90 1.24 -5.31
N ALA A 237 21.69 0.06 -4.71
CA ALA A 237 22.74 -0.93 -4.49
C ALA A 237 22.84 -1.95 -5.63
N CYS A 238 21.73 -2.30 -6.28
CA CYS A 238 21.62 -3.40 -7.25
C CYS A 238 21.10 -2.90 -8.59
N ASP A 239 21.38 -3.66 -9.65
CA ASP A 239 20.77 -3.46 -10.98
C ASP A 239 19.39 -4.13 -11.00
N VAL A 240 18.38 -3.41 -10.56
CA VAL A 240 17.00 -3.89 -10.51
C VAL A 240 16.33 -3.72 -11.87
N HIS A 241 15.84 -4.83 -12.44
CA HIS A 241 15.22 -4.86 -13.76
C HIS A 241 13.70 -4.57 -13.72
N GLY A 242 13.03 -4.99 -12.64
CA GLY A 242 11.60 -4.78 -12.45
C GLY A 242 11.20 -4.87 -10.99
N ILE A 243 10.15 -4.16 -10.60
CA ILE A 243 9.55 -4.23 -9.25
C ILE A 243 8.04 -4.33 -9.42
N ALA A 244 7.40 -5.29 -8.72
CA ALA A 244 5.96 -5.47 -8.70
C ALA A 244 5.42 -5.33 -7.27
N HIS A 245 4.45 -4.45 -7.06
CA HIS A 245 3.65 -4.37 -5.84
C HIS A 245 2.52 -5.40 -5.92
N ILE A 246 2.40 -6.27 -4.93
CA ILE A 246 1.38 -7.32 -4.91
C ILE A 246 0.09 -6.77 -4.28
N THR A 247 -0.82 -6.36 -5.12
CA THR A 247 -2.12 -5.74 -4.81
C THR A 247 -3.30 -6.62 -5.24
N GLY A 248 -4.41 -6.03 -5.66
CA GLY A 248 -5.55 -6.75 -6.26
C GLY A 248 -5.12 -7.58 -7.46
N GLY A 249 -5.58 -8.81 -7.54
CA GLY A 249 -5.10 -9.78 -8.53
C GLY A 249 -3.89 -10.61 -8.06
N GLY A 250 -3.33 -10.33 -6.86
CA GLY A 250 -2.27 -11.12 -6.23
C GLY A 250 -1.03 -11.30 -7.11
N PHE A 251 -0.37 -12.43 -7.01
CA PHE A 251 0.78 -12.78 -7.84
C PHE A 251 0.43 -12.90 -9.32
N ILE A 252 -0.74 -13.48 -9.59
CA ILE A 252 -1.19 -13.87 -10.94
C ILE A 252 -1.28 -12.67 -11.88
N GLU A 253 -1.73 -11.52 -11.38
CA GLU A 253 -1.94 -10.34 -12.22
C GLU A 253 -0.83 -9.29 -12.06
N ASN A 254 -0.16 -9.22 -10.89
CA ASN A 254 0.81 -8.15 -10.66
C ASN A 254 2.22 -8.48 -11.14
N ILE A 255 2.73 -9.71 -10.92
CA ILE A 255 4.08 -10.07 -11.38
C ILE A 255 4.21 -10.02 -12.91
N PRO A 256 3.23 -10.50 -13.71
CA PRO A 256 3.31 -10.37 -15.17
C PRO A 256 3.40 -8.96 -15.71
N ARG A 257 3.00 -7.94 -14.95
CA ARG A 257 3.06 -6.52 -15.38
C ARG A 257 4.48 -6.00 -15.61
N ILE A 258 5.47 -6.63 -14.96
CA ILE A 258 6.87 -6.25 -15.12
C ILE A 258 7.62 -7.14 -16.12
N LEU A 259 6.95 -8.10 -16.73
CA LEU A 259 7.59 -9.05 -17.66
C LEU A 259 7.40 -8.58 -19.11
N PRO A 260 8.45 -8.53 -19.92
CA PRO A 260 8.32 -8.44 -21.39
C PRO A 260 7.50 -9.59 -21.98
N ASP A 261 7.01 -9.39 -23.20
CA ASP A 261 6.29 -10.44 -23.94
C ASP A 261 7.20 -11.66 -24.17
N GLY A 262 6.58 -12.84 -24.11
CA GLY A 262 7.30 -14.12 -24.25
C GLY A 262 8.01 -14.60 -22.99
N LEU A 263 7.91 -13.86 -21.86
CA LEU A 263 8.45 -14.25 -20.57
C LEU A 263 7.33 -14.60 -19.57
N SER A 264 7.64 -15.51 -18.66
CA SER A 264 6.78 -16.03 -17.60
C SER A 264 7.52 -16.06 -16.26
N ALA A 265 6.83 -15.78 -15.18
CA ALA A 265 7.33 -15.99 -13.82
C ALA A 265 7.08 -17.43 -13.36
N GLN A 266 8.10 -18.14 -12.95
CA GLN A 266 8.01 -19.42 -12.26
C GLN A 266 8.18 -19.20 -10.76
N ILE A 267 7.11 -19.40 -9.99
CA ILE A 267 7.06 -19.14 -8.54
C ILE A 267 7.18 -20.46 -7.78
N GLU A 268 8.22 -20.59 -6.97
CA GLU A 268 8.52 -21.75 -6.15
C GLU A 268 7.85 -21.63 -4.77
N ARG A 269 6.66 -22.22 -4.63
CA ARG A 269 5.90 -22.21 -3.37
C ARG A 269 6.69 -22.90 -2.25
N GLY A 270 6.50 -22.44 -1.02
CA GLY A 270 7.22 -23.00 0.15
C GLY A 270 8.62 -22.43 0.39
N THR A 271 9.09 -21.52 -0.47
CA THR A 271 10.40 -20.85 -0.28
C THR A 271 10.33 -19.65 0.68
N TRP A 272 9.14 -19.25 1.10
CA TRP A 272 8.92 -18.22 2.12
C TRP A 272 7.81 -18.63 3.10
N PRO A 273 7.76 -18.09 4.32
CA PRO A 273 6.70 -18.38 5.27
C PRO A 273 5.38 -17.69 4.85
N VAL A 274 4.33 -18.48 4.69
CA VAL A 274 2.96 -17.95 4.52
C VAL A 274 2.39 -17.67 5.90
N LEU A 275 1.90 -16.43 6.11
CA LEU A 275 1.34 -16.02 7.38
C LEU A 275 0.05 -16.79 7.72
N PRO A 276 -0.19 -17.13 9.00
CA PRO A 276 -1.35 -17.93 9.41
C PRO A 276 -2.70 -17.38 8.94
N VAL A 277 -2.84 -16.07 8.81
CA VAL A 277 -4.08 -15.43 8.31
C VAL A 277 -4.46 -15.93 6.92
N PHE A 278 -3.49 -16.15 6.03
CA PHE A 278 -3.78 -16.69 4.70
C PHE A 278 -4.19 -18.13 4.74
N THR A 279 -3.54 -18.95 5.57
CA THR A 279 -3.92 -20.37 5.77
C THR A 279 -5.36 -20.49 6.24
N GLU A 280 -5.74 -19.67 7.22
CA GLU A 280 -7.11 -19.65 7.74
C GLU A 280 -8.13 -19.13 6.71
N LEU A 281 -7.80 -18.07 5.94
CA LEU A 281 -8.67 -17.57 4.88
C LEU A 281 -8.87 -18.59 3.75
N VAL A 282 -7.80 -19.27 3.33
CA VAL A 282 -7.86 -20.35 2.32
C VAL A 282 -8.75 -21.49 2.81
N LYS A 283 -8.57 -21.92 4.06
CA LYS A 283 -9.39 -22.97 4.69
C LYS A 283 -10.86 -22.56 4.78
N LEU A 284 -11.15 -21.36 5.25
CA LEU A 284 -12.52 -20.85 5.36
C LEU A 284 -13.24 -20.76 4.00
N GLY A 285 -12.51 -20.35 2.97
CA GLY A 285 -13.05 -20.20 1.63
C GLY A 285 -13.02 -21.47 0.78
N GLY A 286 -12.34 -22.53 1.20
CA GLY A 286 -12.08 -23.70 0.37
C GLY A 286 -11.33 -23.33 -0.92
N LEU A 287 -10.40 -22.34 -0.83
CA LEU A 287 -9.74 -21.79 -2.01
C LEU A 287 -8.66 -22.74 -2.54
N GLY A 288 -8.65 -22.97 -3.85
CA GLY A 288 -7.52 -23.60 -4.52
C GLY A 288 -6.31 -22.63 -4.62
N ASP A 289 -5.12 -23.18 -4.88
CA ASP A 289 -3.88 -22.40 -4.92
C ASP A 289 -3.96 -21.19 -5.87
N ARG A 290 -4.38 -21.42 -7.13
CA ARG A 290 -4.50 -20.35 -8.12
C ARG A 290 -5.43 -19.21 -7.63
N GLN A 291 -6.55 -19.57 -7.01
CA GLN A 291 -7.50 -18.59 -6.48
C GLN A 291 -6.91 -17.82 -5.29
N ALA A 292 -6.21 -18.50 -4.38
CA ALA A 292 -5.53 -17.87 -3.25
C ALA A 292 -4.46 -16.87 -3.72
N TYR A 293 -3.60 -17.28 -4.65
CA TYR A 293 -2.54 -16.43 -5.22
C TYR A 293 -3.05 -15.35 -6.19
N ASN A 294 -4.29 -15.46 -6.67
CA ASN A 294 -4.95 -14.39 -7.43
C ASN A 294 -5.67 -13.38 -6.53
N THR A 295 -6.02 -13.77 -5.30
CA THR A 295 -6.78 -12.88 -4.39
C THR A 295 -5.87 -12.18 -3.38
N PHE A 296 -4.87 -12.90 -2.85
CA PHE A 296 -4.04 -12.47 -1.73
C PHE A 296 -2.55 -12.38 -2.10
N ASN A 297 -1.82 -11.60 -1.31
CA ASN A 297 -0.36 -11.50 -1.44
C ASN A 297 0.39 -12.72 -0.87
N MET A 298 -0.27 -13.65 -0.23
CA MET A 298 0.24 -14.92 0.32
C MET A 298 1.55 -14.78 1.12
N GLY A 299 1.78 -13.62 1.75
CA GLY A 299 2.97 -13.35 2.58
C GLY A 299 4.08 -12.56 1.89
N VAL A 300 3.94 -12.19 0.61
CA VAL A 300 4.89 -11.37 -0.14
C VAL A 300 4.17 -10.14 -0.69
N GLY A 301 4.60 -8.94 -0.30
CA GLY A 301 3.94 -7.71 -0.71
C GLY A 301 4.63 -6.98 -1.86
N MET A 302 5.93 -7.22 -2.09
CA MET A 302 6.68 -6.63 -3.20
C MET A 302 7.68 -7.65 -3.77
N VAL A 303 7.83 -7.65 -5.08
CA VAL A 303 8.70 -8.58 -5.80
C VAL A 303 9.68 -7.79 -6.68
N PHE A 304 10.94 -8.18 -6.65
CA PHE A 304 12.02 -7.62 -7.47
C PHE A 304 12.49 -8.66 -8.47
N ALA A 305 12.75 -8.24 -9.70
CA ALA A 305 13.46 -9.01 -10.71
C ALA A 305 14.89 -8.47 -10.86
N VAL A 306 15.87 -9.32 -10.66
CA VAL A 306 17.30 -9.00 -10.78
C VAL A 306 18.06 -10.15 -11.44
N LYS A 307 19.25 -9.88 -12.00
CA LYS A 307 20.14 -10.94 -12.44
C LYS A 307 20.48 -11.92 -11.31
N ALA A 308 20.71 -13.18 -11.66
CA ALA A 308 20.98 -14.23 -10.67
C ALA A 308 22.17 -13.89 -9.74
N GLU A 309 23.21 -13.25 -10.26
CA GLU A 309 24.39 -12.82 -9.50
C GLU A 309 24.13 -11.67 -8.53
N GLU A 310 23.07 -10.86 -8.75
CA GLU A 310 22.69 -9.74 -7.88
C GLU A 310 21.72 -10.17 -6.75
N ALA A 311 21.11 -11.36 -6.83
CA ALA A 311 20.03 -11.75 -5.93
C ALA A 311 20.45 -11.82 -4.45
N ASP A 312 21.64 -12.36 -4.14
CA ASP A 312 22.10 -12.43 -2.74
C ASP A 312 22.47 -11.04 -2.19
N LYS A 313 23.02 -10.17 -3.02
CA LYS A 313 23.31 -8.78 -2.68
C LYS A 313 22.02 -7.99 -2.43
N LEU A 314 20.99 -8.22 -3.26
CA LEU A 314 19.68 -7.63 -3.07
C LEU A 314 19.05 -8.06 -1.73
N ILE A 315 19.04 -9.37 -1.44
CA ILE A 315 18.52 -9.89 -0.16
C ILE A 315 19.27 -9.27 1.00
N ALA A 316 20.59 -9.27 0.99
CA ALA A 316 21.40 -8.66 2.04
C ALA A 316 21.13 -7.15 2.21
N THR A 317 20.89 -6.44 1.10
CA THR A 317 20.54 -5.01 1.14
C THR A 317 19.18 -4.80 1.80
N LEU A 318 18.18 -5.61 1.47
CA LEU A 318 16.84 -5.54 2.07
C LEU A 318 16.87 -5.93 3.57
N GLU A 319 17.62 -6.96 3.92
CA GLU A 319 17.82 -7.37 5.32
C GLU A 319 18.51 -6.29 6.15
N ALA A 320 19.48 -5.58 5.59
CA ALA A 320 20.11 -4.43 6.24
C ALA A 320 19.14 -3.26 6.50
N GLN A 321 18.01 -3.20 5.79
CA GLN A 321 16.90 -2.27 6.05
C GLN A 321 15.89 -2.83 7.07
N GLY A 322 16.13 -4.00 7.66
CA GLY A 322 15.23 -4.67 8.62
C GLY A 322 14.13 -5.50 7.96
N GLU A 323 14.21 -5.73 6.65
CA GLU A 323 13.23 -6.48 5.90
C GLU A 323 13.53 -7.98 5.87
N LYS A 324 12.49 -8.79 5.63
CA LYS A 324 12.67 -10.21 5.29
C LYS A 324 12.47 -10.37 3.79
N ALA A 325 13.44 -10.96 3.13
CA ALA A 325 13.42 -11.17 1.69
C ALA A 325 13.79 -12.62 1.35
N TYR A 326 13.20 -13.15 0.29
CA TYR A 326 13.31 -14.55 -0.09
C TYR A 326 13.47 -14.69 -1.61
N ARG A 327 14.26 -15.65 -2.07
CA ARG A 327 14.18 -16.09 -3.46
C ARG A 327 12.87 -16.85 -3.62
N ILE A 328 11.96 -16.33 -4.44
CA ILE A 328 10.62 -16.89 -4.62
C ILE A 328 10.41 -17.54 -5.98
N GLY A 329 11.38 -17.42 -6.87
CA GLY A 329 11.28 -17.96 -8.21
C GLY A 329 12.23 -17.33 -9.19
N ARG A 330 11.93 -17.51 -10.47
CA ARG A 330 12.74 -17.01 -11.59
C ARG A 330 11.87 -16.63 -12.79
N VAL A 331 12.47 -15.89 -13.70
CA VAL A 331 11.91 -15.60 -15.01
C VAL A 331 12.34 -16.65 -16.02
N ALA A 332 11.41 -17.19 -16.79
CA ALA A 332 11.63 -18.16 -17.84
C ALA A 332 10.88 -17.75 -19.12
N LYS A 333 11.10 -18.47 -20.21
CA LYS A 333 10.26 -18.32 -21.40
C LYS A 333 8.83 -18.79 -21.10
N THR A 334 7.86 -18.13 -21.68
CA THR A 334 6.47 -18.56 -21.66
C THR A 334 6.35 -19.92 -22.33
N GLY A 335 5.67 -20.87 -21.66
CA GLY A 335 5.37 -22.19 -22.22
C GLY A 335 4.38 -22.14 -23.37
N GLU A 336 4.10 -23.30 -23.97
CA GLU A 336 3.13 -23.44 -25.07
C GLU A 336 1.70 -23.07 -24.66
N ASP A 337 1.38 -23.15 -23.37
CA ASP A 337 0.10 -22.77 -22.77
C ASP A 337 -0.11 -21.23 -22.69
N GLY A 338 0.93 -20.44 -22.93
CA GLY A 338 0.87 -18.97 -22.88
C GLY A 338 0.76 -18.39 -21.47
N GLU A 339 0.88 -19.21 -20.40
CA GLU A 339 0.77 -18.72 -19.03
C GLU A 339 1.95 -17.81 -18.65
N ARG A 340 1.63 -16.60 -18.18
CA ARG A 340 2.64 -15.59 -17.78
C ARG A 340 3.09 -15.75 -16.34
N LEU A 341 2.44 -16.60 -15.55
CA LEU A 341 2.87 -17.00 -14.20
C LEU A 341 2.48 -18.44 -13.92
N VAL A 342 3.46 -19.24 -13.51
CA VAL A 342 3.32 -20.65 -13.15
C VAL A 342 3.67 -20.80 -11.66
N LEU A 343 2.78 -21.45 -10.91
CA LEU A 343 3.01 -21.84 -9.51
C LEU A 343 3.61 -23.26 -9.49
N LEU A 344 4.83 -23.41 -9.01
CA LEU A 344 5.55 -24.67 -8.88
C LEU A 344 5.38 -25.28 -7.48
#